data_81b2986b1e42ec24def0433a96c61b93
#
_entry.id   81b2986b1e42ec24def0433a96c61b93
#
_cell.length_a   1.000
_cell.length_b   1.000
_cell.length_c   1.000
_cell.angle_alpha   90.00
_cell.angle_beta   90.00
_cell.angle_gamma   90.00
#
_symmetry.space_group_name_H-M   'P 1'
#
loop_
_entity.id
_entity.type
_entity.pdbx_description
1 polymer ?
#
loop_
_entity_poly.entity_id
_entity_poly.type
_entity_poly.pdbx_seq_one_letter_code
_entity_poly.pdbx_strand_id
1 'polypeptide(L)'
;MSLNAIILVTVMALLAFSLVMWIFSRYRKCPSDKILVIYGKVGKNADGTTRSSRCIHGGAAFVFPVLQSYRFLDLTPLSIQVDLRNALSKQNIRIDVPSSFTVGISTEPGVMQNAAERLLGLQLGQIQELAKDIIFGQLRLIIATMDIEEIN
;
A
#
# COMPACT_ATOMS: atom_id res chain seq x y z
N MET A 1 32.59 48.33 -5.61
CA MET A 1 32.61 46.82 -5.48
C MET A 1 33.43 46.27 -6.65
N SER A 2 34.43 45.47 -6.37
CA SER A 2 35.25 44.91 -7.43
C SER A 2 34.42 43.90 -8.27
N LEU A 3 34.64 43.85 -9.56
CA LEU A 3 33.96 42.94 -10.49
C LEU A 3 33.95 41.50 -9.96
N ASN A 4 35.05 41.07 -9.35
CA ASN A 4 35.19 39.76 -8.73
C ASN A 4 34.25 39.52 -7.55
N ALA A 5 33.94 40.59 -6.74
CA ALA A 5 32.98 40.49 -5.65
C ALA A 5 31.55 40.33 -6.17
N ILE A 6 31.17 40.98 -7.25
CA ILE A 6 29.85 40.83 -7.89
C ILE A 6 29.69 39.42 -8.46
N ILE A 7 30.70 38.90 -9.15
CA ILE A 7 30.69 37.53 -9.70
C ILE A 7 30.55 36.51 -8.56
N LEU A 8 31.27 36.67 -7.47
CA LEU A 8 31.21 35.76 -6.32
C LEU A 8 29.82 35.75 -5.68
N VAL A 9 29.20 36.91 -5.50
CA VAL A 9 27.85 37.03 -4.93
C VAL A 9 26.80 36.39 -5.85
N THR A 10 26.89 36.60 -7.18
CA THR A 10 25.94 35.97 -8.13
C THR A 10 26.08 34.47 -8.17
N VAL A 11 27.28 33.91 -8.15
CA VAL A 11 27.50 32.45 -8.08
C VAL A 11 26.96 31.88 -6.79
N MET A 12 27.18 32.50 -5.64
CA MET A 12 26.63 32.08 -4.36
C MET A 12 25.10 32.11 -4.36
N ALA A 13 24.49 33.13 -4.93
CA ALA A 13 23.02 33.24 -5.06
C ALA A 13 22.45 32.12 -5.95
N LEU A 14 23.09 31.81 -7.08
CA LEU A 14 22.68 30.71 -7.97
C LEU A 14 22.81 29.34 -7.30
N LEU A 15 23.89 29.10 -6.55
CA LEU A 15 24.08 27.87 -5.79
C LEU A 15 23.01 27.74 -4.70
N ALA A 16 22.73 28.80 -3.95
CA ALA A 16 21.68 28.78 -2.94
C ALA A 16 20.29 28.51 -3.55
N PHE A 17 19.97 29.16 -4.67
CA PHE A 17 18.72 28.92 -5.40
C PHE A 17 18.59 27.49 -5.91
N SER A 18 19.65 26.95 -6.50
CA SER A 18 19.70 25.56 -6.96
C SER A 18 19.49 24.57 -5.82
N LEU A 19 20.10 24.82 -4.65
CA LEU A 19 19.95 23.98 -3.47
C LEU A 19 18.51 24.00 -2.93
N VAL A 20 17.88 25.17 -2.87
CA VAL A 20 16.49 25.34 -2.46
C VAL A 20 15.55 24.58 -3.41
N MET A 21 15.72 24.74 -4.73
CA MET A 21 14.93 24.02 -5.73
C MET A 21 15.13 22.52 -5.62
N TRP A 22 16.35 22.05 -5.35
CA TRP A 22 16.65 20.65 -5.13
C TRP A 22 15.91 20.08 -3.90
N ILE A 23 15.86 20.83 -2.79
CA ILE A 23 15.12 20.44 -1.58
C ILE A 23 13.62 20.32 -1.88
N PHE A 24 13.03 21.32 -2.55
CA PHE A 24 11.60 21.30 -2.90
C PHE A 24 11.24 20.13 -3.82
N SER A 25 12.12 19.74 -4.73
CA SER A 25 11.87 18.61 -5.63
C SER A 25 11.78 17.24 -4.89
N ARG A 26 12.23 17.17 -3.64
CA ARG A 26 12.19 15.96 -2.80
C ARG A 26 10.92 15.85 -1.94
N TYR A 27 10.08 16.86 -1.98
CA TYR A 27 8.81 16.86 -1.27
C TYR A 27 7.76 16.07 -2.08
N ARG A 28 7.29 14.95 -1.52
CA ARG A 28 6.28 14.09 -2.16
C ARG A 28 4.97 14.18 -1.40
N LYS A 29 3.92 14.56 -2.12
CA LYS A 29 2.54 14.56 -1.63
C LYS A 29 1.95 13.17 -1.81
N CYS A 30 1.21 12.70 -0.81
CA CYS A 30 0.43 11.47 -0.89
C CYS A 30 -1.02 11.85 -1.23
N PRO A 31 -1.56 11.43 -2.39
CA PRO A 31 -2.98 11.61 -2.68
C PRO A 31 -3.83 10.77 -1.72
N SER A 32 -5.11 11.13 -1.59
CA SER A 32 -6.03 10.47 -0.66
C SER A 32 -6.43 9.05 -1.07
N ASP A 33 -6.28 8.71 -2.34
CA ASP A 33 -6.60 7.41 -2.93
C ASP A 33 -5.45 6.39 -2.82
N LYS A 34 -4.30 6.81 -2.26
CA LYS A 34 -3.09 5.98 -2.18
C LYS A 34 -2.43 6.06 -0.81
N ILE A 35 -1.63 5.06 -0.53
CA ILE A 35 -0.71 5.05 0.60
C ILE A 35 0.71 5.27 0.06
N LEU A 36 1.42 6.22 0.63
CA LEU A 36 2.84 6.42 0.36
C LEU A 36 3.63 5.50 1.29
N VAL A 37 4.28 4.50 0.73
CA VAL A 37 5.16 3.58 1.46
C VAL A 37 6.60 3.99 1.20
N ILE A 38 7.29 4.40 2.26
CA ILE A 38 8.71 4.76 2.24
C ILE A 38 9.47 3.59 2.86
N TYR A 39 10.44 3.05 2.14
CA TYR A 39 11.27 1.92 2.59
C TYR A 39 12.76 2.23 2.45
N GLY A 40 13.57 1.50 3.21
CA GLY A 40 15.00 1.75 3.36
C GLY A 40 15.35 2.21 4.78
N LYS A 41 16.24 3.18 4.92
CA LYS A 41 16.63 3.70 6.24
C LYS A 41 15.58 4.69 6.76
N VAL A 42 14.51 4.17 7.38
CA VAL A 42 13.31 4.94 7.77
C VAL A 42 13.34 5.41 9.24
N GLY A 43 14.42 5.10 9.97
CA GLY A 43 14.53 5.44 11.38
C GLY A 43 14.27 4.25 12.31
N LYS A 44 14.24 4.52 13.61
CA LYS A 44 14.02 3.50 14.65
C LYS A 44 12.61 3.65 15.23
N ASN A 45 12.05 2.53 15.66
CA ASN A 45 10.85 2.51 16.50
C ASN A 45 11.17 3.04 17.90
N ALA A 46 10.13 3.34 18.70
CA ALA A 46 10.28 3.63 20.12
C ALA A 46 11.02 2.51 20.88
N ASP A 47 10.88 1.26 20.40
CA ASP A 47 11.52 0.06 20.95
C ASP A 47 12.96 -0.18 20.48
N GLY A 48 13.57 0.79 19.78
CA GLY A 48 14.94 0.70 19.26
C GLY A 48 15.12 -0.18 18.01
N THR A 49 14.09 -0.89 17.56
CA THR A 49 14.13 -1.71 16.34
C THR A 49 14.10 -0.84 15.09
N THR A 50 14.89 -1.21 14.08
CA THR A 50 14.90 -0.50 12.78
C THR A 50 13.61 -0.77 12.05
N ARG A 51 12.89 0.28 11.65
CA ARG A 51 11.71 0.14 10.77
C ARG A 51 12.16 -0.19 9.34
N SER A 52 11.57 -1.23 8.76
CA SER A 52 11.77 -1.60 7.36
C SER A 52 11.02 -0.68 6.40
N SER A 53 9.86 -0.19 6.83
CA SER A 53 8.99 0.67 6.02
C SER A 53 8.20 1.66 6.90
N ARG A 54 7.75 2.75 6.29
CA ARG A 54 6.84 3.74 6.89
C ARG A 54 5.72 4.03 5.91
N CYS A 55 4.49 3.81 6.35
CA CYS A 55 3.29 4.09 5.58
C CYS A 55 2.70 5.44 5.98
N ILE A 56 2.29 6.23 5.01
CA ILE A 56 1.65 7.53 5.19
C ILE A 56 0.41 7.55 4.31
N HIS A 57 -0.75 7.75 4.93
CA HIS A 57 -2.00 7.99 4.25
C HIS A 57 -2.39 9.45 4.41
N GLY A 58 -2.53 10.15 3.28
CA GLY A 58 -2.75 11.60 3.28
C GLY A 58 -1.52 12.41 3.72
N GLY A 59 -1.46 13.66 3.35
CA GLY A 59 -0.36 14.55 3.69
C GLY A 59 0.84 14.45 2.75
N ALA A 60 2.03 14.68 3.28
CA ALA A 60 3.25 14.70 2.48
C ALA A 60 4.46 14.26 3.29
N ALA A 61 5.46 13.74 2.61
CA ALA A 61 6.71 13.33 3.21
C ALA A 61 7.91 13.81 2.41
N PHE A 62 8.98 14.03 3.13
CA PHE A 62 10.29 14.30 2.56
C PHE A 62 11.04 12.96 2.41
N VAL A 63 11.45 12.63 1.17
CA VAL A 63 12.13 11.37 0.86
C VAL A 63 13.56 11.65 0.44
N PHE A 64 14.52 11.04 1.14
CA PHE A 64 15.94 11.10 0.79
C PHE A 64 16.29 10.01 -0.23
N PRO A 65 16.54 10.34 -1.50
CA PRO A 65 16.66 9.35 -2.57
C PRO A 65 17.90 8.44 -2.47
N VAL A 66 18.89 8.84 -1.69
CA VAL A 66 20.12 8.03 -1.49
C VAL A 66 19.92 6.93 -0.46
N LEU A 67 19.03 7.16 0.53
CA LEU A 67 18.84 6.28 1.68
C LEU A 67 17.45 5.64 1.72
N GLN A 68 16.50 6.21 0.98
CA GLN A 68 15.09 5.82 1.01
C GLN A 68 14.55 5.73 -0.40
N SER A 69 13.68 4.76 -0.61
CA SER A 69 12.86 4.65 -1.80
C SER A 69 11.39 4.74 -1.40
N TYR A 70 10.52 5.10 -2.33
CA TYR A 70 9.09 5.16 -2.07
C TYR A 70 8.31 4.46 -3.18
N ARG A 71 7.16 3.92 -2.82
CA ARG A 71 6.13 3.43 -3.74
C ARG A 71 4.76 3.84 -3.25
N PHE A 72 3.83 3.92 -4.19
CA PHE A 72 2.42 4.11 -3.88
C PHE A 72 1.71 2.76 -3.91
N LEU A 73 0.90 2.51 -2.88
CA LEU A 73 -0.03 1.39 -2.81
C LEU A 73 -1.42 1.96 -3.03
N ASP A 74 -2.14 1.43 -4.01
CA ASP A 74 -3.47 1.89 -4.37
C ASP A 74 -4.50 1.36 -3.36
N LEU A 75 -5.42 2.24 -2.93
CA LEU A 75 -6.52 1.93 -2.01
C LEU A 75 -7.82 1.61 -2.73
N THR A 76 -7.84 1.69 -4.05
CA THR A 76 -9.05 1.44 -4.84
C THR A 76 -9.59 0.04 -4.55
N PRO A 77 -10.87 -0.07 -4.13
CA PRO A 77 -11.46 -1.37 -3.88
C PRO A 77 -11.50 -2.24 -5.15
N LEU A 78 -11.23 -3.52 -4.98
CA LEU A 78 -11.23 -4.52 -6.03
C LEU A 78 -12.50 -5.37 -5.93
N SER A 79 -13.20 -5.54 -7.04
CA SER A 79 -14.30 -6.49 -7.13
C SER A 79 -13.77 -7.85 -7.58
N ILE A 80 -14.07 -8.88 -6.81
CA ILE A 80 -13.64 -10.26 -7.05
C ILE A 80 -14.88 -11.12 -7.19
N GLN A 81 -15.02 -11.77 -8.33
CA GLN A 81 -16.05 -12.76 -8.56
C GLN A 81 -15.51 -14.14 -8.21
N VAL A 82 -16.23 -14.86 -7.36
CA VAL A 82 -15.90 -16.19 -6.91
C VAL A 82 -17.09 -17.11 -7.19
N ASP A 83 -16.94 -17.98 -8.17
CA ASP A 83 -17.92 -19.01 -8.49
C ASP A 83 -17.53 -20.30 -7.78
N LEU A 84 -18.06 -20.54 -6.62
CA LEU A 84 -17.86 -21.79 -5.89
C LEU A 84 -18.84 -22.84 -6.41
N ARG A 85 -18.31 -23.81 -7.16
CA ARG A 85 -19.11 -24.91 -7.72
C ARG A 85 -18.88 -26.19 -6.95
N ASN A 86 -19.94 -27.01 -6.83
CA ASN A 86 -19.92 -28.31 -6.17
C ASN A 86 -19.43 -28.24 -4.71
N ALA A 87 -19.71 -27.16 -3.99
CA ALA A 87 -19.45 -27.11 -2.56
C ALA A 87 -20.38 -28.06 -1.81
N LEU A 88 -19.87 -28.71 -0.76
CA LEU A 88 -20.66 -29.58 0.10
C LEU A 88 -21.11 -28.80 1.32
N SER A 89 -22.42 -28.73 1.55
CA SER A 89 -22.99 -28.25 2.81
C SER A 89 -22.76 -29.27 3.94
N LYS A 90 -23.05 -28.87 5.19
CA LYS A 90 -23.00 -29.75 6.36
C LYS A 90 -23.82 -31.04 6.19
N GLN A 91 -24.88 -30.96 5.40
CA GLN A 91 -25.77 -32.10 5.09
C GLN A 91 -25.29 -32.95 3.90
N ASN A 92 -24.05 -32.75 3.42
CA ASN A 92 -23.49 -33.46 2.26
C ASN A 92 -24.22 -33.17 0.93
N ILE A 93 -24.93 -32.05 0.83
CA ILE A 93 -25.61 -31.64 -0.40
C ILE A 93 -24.67 -30.74 -1.20
N ARG A 94 -24.58 -31.02 -2.50
CA ARG A 94 -23.76 -30.18 -3.41
C ARG A 94 -24.53 -28.95 -3.83
N ILE A 95 -23.89 -27.78 -3.68
CA ILE A 95 -24.45 -26.49 -4.01
C ILE A 95 -23.45 -25.67 -4.82
N ASP A 96 -23.97 -24.81 -5.66
CA ASP A 96 -23.20 -23.82 -6.41
C ASP A 96 -23.53 -22.43 -5.84
N VAL A 97 -22.49 -21.71 -5.40
CA VAL A 97 -22.63 -20.39 -4.77
C VAL A 97 -21.83 -19.37 -5.56
N PRO A 98 -22.45 -18.72 -6.57
CA PRO A 98 -21.83 -17.58 -7.21
C PRO A 98 -21.85 -16.38 -6.27
N SER A 99 -20.68 -15.79 -6.03
CA SER A 99 -20.52 -14.69 -5.10
C SER A 99 -19.65 -13.59 -5.65
N SER A 100 -19.92 -12.34 -5.27
CA SER A 100 -19.11 -11.19 -5.61
C SER A 100 -18.66 -10.49 -4.33
N PHE A 101 -17.37 -10.28 -4.19
CA PHE A 101 -16.75 -9.63 -3.04
C PHE A 101 -16.07 -8.35 -3.46
N THR A 102 -16.24 -7.31 -2.66
CA THR A 102 -15.46 -6.08 -2.80
C THR A 102 -14.45 -6.04 -1.66
N VAL A 103 -13.17 -6.04 -2.02
CA VAL A 103 -12.06 -6.02 -1.05
C VAL A 103 -11.27 -4.73 -1.18
N GLY A 104 -10.77 -4.22 -0.08
CA GLY A 104 -9.95 -3.01 -0.05
C GLY A 104 -8.91 -3.07 1.07
N ILE A 105 -7.88 -2.24 0.94
CA ILE A 105 -6.83 -2.13 1.95
C ILE A 105 -7.30 -1.15 3.02
N SER A 106 -7.25 -1.56 4.28
CA SER A 106 -7.57 -0.68 5.41
C SER A 106 -6.50 0.40 5.60
N THR A 107 -6.95 1.60 5.98
CA THR A 107 -6.09 2.74 6.32
C THR A 107 -5.69 2.76 7.79
N GLU A 108 -6.12 1.77 8.58
CA GLU A 108 -5.72 1.62 9.97
C GLU A 108 -4.20 1.40 10.07
N PRO A 109 -3.47 2.15 10.93
CA PRO A 109 -2.01 2.18 10.91
C PRO A 109 -1.33 0.82 10.99
N GLY A 110 -1.80 -0.09 11.84
CA GLY A 110 -1.24 -1.43 11.99
C GLY A 110 -1.51 -2.33 10.80
N VAL A 111 -2.74 -2.33 10.29
CA VAL A 111 -3.16 -3.12 9.13
C VAL A 111 -2.49 -2.61 7.86
N MET A 112 -2.42 -1.30 7.70
CA MET A 112 -1.77 -0.61 6.58
C MET A 112 -0.28 -0.98 6.48
N GLN A 113 0.43 -1.03 7.61
CA GLN A 113 1.83 -1.42 7.65
C GLN A 113 2.03 -2.87 7.20
N ASN A 114 1.23 -3.80 7.73
CA ASN A 114 1.27 -5.21 7.36
C ASN A 114 0.91 -5.42 5.87
N ALA A 115 -0.08 -4.70 5.38
CA ALA A 115 -0.46 -4.74 3.96
C ALA A 115 0.68 -4.24 3.08
N ALA A 116 1.32 -3.12 3.45
CA ALA A 116 2.45 -2.59 2.71
C ALA A 116 3.62 -3.59 2.65
N GLU A 117 3.96 -4.26 3.75
CA GLU A 117 5.07 -5.22 3.79
C GLU A 117 4.82 -6.45 2.92
N ARG A 118 3.56 -6.88 2.78
CA ARG A 118 3.19 -8.07 2.02
C ARG A 118 2.84 -7.81 0.56
N LEU A 119 2.20 -6.67 0.28
CA LEU A 119 1.67 -6.36 -1.05
C LEU A 119 2.57 -5.43 -1.86
N LEU A 120 3.56 -4.80 -1.22
CA LEU A 120 4.46 -3.87 -1.90
C LEU A 120 5.28 -4.62 -2.96
N GLY A 121 5.08 -4.24 -4.22
CA GLY A 121 5.75 -4.88 -5.36
C GLY A 121 4.89 -5.85 -6.15
N LEU A 122 3.73 -6.26 -5.61
CA LEU A 122 2.75 -7.04 -6.36
C LEU A 122 1.97 -6.12 -7.31
N GLN A 123 1.62 -6.65 -8.47
CA GLN A 123 0.69 -5.99 -9.39
C GLN A 123 -0.75 -6.20 -8.91
N LEU A 124 -1.63 -5.31 -9.32
CA LEU A 124 -3.05 -5.34 -8.94
C LEU A 124 -3.70 -6.71 -9.21
N GLY A 125 -3.41 -7.31 -10.38
CA GLY A 125 -3.90 -8.65 -10.73
C GLY A 125 -3.41 -9.75 -9.79
N GLN A 126 -2.18 -9.68 -9.33
CA GLN A 126 -1.63 -10.64 -8.37
C GLN A 126 -2.29 -10.50 -6.99
N ILE A 127 -2.58 -9.27 -6.57
CA ILE A 127 -3.31 -9.00 -5.32
C ILE A 127 -4.73 -9.55 -5.41
N GLN A 128 -5.39 -9.35 -6.57
CA GLN A 128 -6.73 -9.86 -6.82
C GLN A 128 -6.77 -11.40 -6.79
N GLU A 129 -5.80 -12.06 -7.41
CA GLU A 129 -5.69 -13.52 -7.43
C GLU A 129 -5.43 -14.08 -6.03
N LEU A 130 -4.50 -13.49 -5.28
CA LEU A 130 -4.23 -13.86 -3.90
C LEU A 130 -5.46 -13.71 -3.00
N ALA A 131 -6.19 -12.61 -3.12
CA ALA A 131 -7.41 -12.37 -2.36
C ALA A 131 -8.52 -13.38 -2.75
N LYS A 132 -8.65 -13.68 -4.06
CA LYS A 132 -9.59 -14.69 -4.56
C LYS A 132 -9.33 -16.06 -3.95
N ASP A 133 -8.08 -16.50 -3.90
CA ASP A 133 -7.70 -17.81 -3.36
C ASP A 133 -8.02 -17.91 -1.86
N ILE A 134 -7.73 -16.86 -1.11
CA ILE A 134 -8.04 -16.80 0.32
C ILE A 134 -9.55 -16.84 0.55
N ILE A 135 -10.32 -16.04 -0.17
CA ILE A 135 -11.79 -15.98 -0.07
C ILE A 135 -12.39 -17.33 -0.45
N PHE A 136 -11.91 -17.94 -1.53
CA PHE A 136 -12.37 -19.23 -1.99
C PHE A 136 -12.18 -20.33 -0.94
N GLY A 137 -11.01 -20.36 -0.30
CA GLY A 137 -10.72 -21.31 0.79
C GLY A 137 -11.62 -21.10 2.00
N GLN A 138 -11.80 -19.86 2.44
CA GLN A 138 -12.64 -19.50 3.58
C GLN A 138 -14.14 -19.78 3.30
N LEU A 139 -14.60 -19.43 2.11
CA LEU A 139 -15.98 -19.64 1.70
C LEU A 139 -16.33 -21.13 1.72
N ARG A 140 -15.44 -21.98 1.18
CA ARG A 140 -15.63 -23.42 1.19
C ARG A 140 -15.72 -23.99 2.62
N LEU A 141 -14.89 -23.47 3.52
CA LEU A 141 -14.90 -23.88 4.92
C LEU A 141 -16.22 -23.48 5.61
N ILE A 142 -16.67 -22.24 5.41
CA ILE A 142 -17.90 -21.73 6.00
C ILE A 142 -19.11 -22.54 5.49
N ILE A 143 -19.22 -22.75 4.18
CA ILE A 143 -20.33 -23.52 3.57
C ILE A 143 -20.39 -24.94 4.12
N ALA A 144 -19.24 -25.56 4.36
CA ALA A 144 -19.19 -26.91 4.94
C ALA A 144 -19.72 -26.99 6.38
N THR A 145 -19.81 -25.86 7.07
CA THR A 145 -20.35 -25.76 8.45
C THR A 145 -21.81 -25.29 8.51
N MET A 146 -22.34 -24.75 7.42
CA MET A 146 -23.70 -24.19 7.35
C MET A 146 -24.72 -25.23 6.89
N ASP A 147 -25.93 -25.13 7.45
CA ASP A 147 -27.09 -25.90 6.99
C ASP A 147 -27.67 -25.24 5.72
N ILE A 148 -28.39 -26.04 4.91
CA ILE A 148 -28.89 -25.59 3.61
C ILE A 148 -29.89 -24.43 3.75
N GLU A 149 -30.63 -24.37 4.88
CA GLU A 149 -31.57 -23.33 5.18
C GLU A 149 -30.89 -21.98 5.52
N GLU A 150 -29.63 -22.03 5.98
CA GLU A 150 -28.83 -20.85 6.30
C GLU A 150 -28.10 -20.27 5.06
N ILE A 151 -27.96 -21.07 4.01
CA ILE A 151 -27.24 -20.69 2.79
C ILE A 151 -28.17 -19.98 1.78
N ASN A 152 -29.50 -20.19 1.89
CA ASN A 152 -30.48 -19.71 0.90
C ASN A 152 -31.01 -18.29 1.22
#